data_32f553e684f14ab71e387894c1252859
#
_entry.id   32f553e684f14ab71e387894c1252859
#
_cell.length_a   1.000
_cell.length_b   1.000
_cell.length_c   1.000
_cell.angle_alpha   90.00
_cell.angle_beta   90.00
_cell.angle_gamma   90.00
#
_symmetry.space_group_name_H-M   'P 1'
#
loop_
_entity.id
_entity.type
_entity.pdbx_description
1 polymer ?
#
loop_
_entity_poly.entity_id
_entity_poly.type
_entity_poly.pdbx_seq_one_letter_code
_entity_poly.pdbx_strand_id
1 'polypeptide(L)'
;MKKKIEELNLLDNFLFGSVVTYPEIGEEFVRLLLKSIFNKDFGRLTIVPQKEYPGADTDLHGARLDVYVEAEPEETGLERASVYDVEPEQNDRKELIRVLPRRVRFYHAKIDAVSLGSGEGYRHLKNVIVIMIVPFDPFGKDRIVYTIRNMCQEEPGMPYDDGARTLFLYTKGTRGRSTKKLRELLRYMEDTTESNAVNSSLRKIHRMVEKVKRDKEVSLDYMKIFEREEMIREEGREEEMANTDRERRRAEEAEKAASAAMREADEANFKLGNAMKTIQELSDMVLYLKNELKATGKVQNSFSGENG
;
A
#
# COMPACT_ATOMS: atom_id res chain seq x y z
N MET A 1 16.88 -7.42 14.79
CA MET A 1 18.14 -6.81 15.26
C MET A 1 18.33 -5.53 14.47
N LYS A 2 18.58 -4.40 15.13
CA LYS A 2 18.78 -3.08 14.48
C LYS A 2 20.06 -3.11 13.65
N LYS A 3 19.97 -2.74 12.36
CA LYS A 3 21.17 -2.47 11.55
C LYS A 3 21.83 -1.19 12.06
N LYS A 4 23.13 -1.19 12.16
CA LYS A 4 23.90 0.04 12.40
C LYS A 4 23.92 0.86 11.10
N ILE A 5 24.17 2.16 11.21
CA ILE A 5 24.23 3.03 10.03
C ILE A 5 25.30 2.56 9.03
N GLU A 6 26.39 1.98 9.50
CA GLU A 6 27.47 1.42 8.68
C GLU A 6 26.99 0.23 7.83
N GLU A 7 25.98 -0.49 8.29
CA GLU A 7 25.41 -1.68 7.62
C GLU A 7 24.30 -1.34 6.63
N LEU A 8 23.88 -0.06 6.56
CA LEU A 8 22.84 0.37 5.63
C LEU A 8 23.35 0.39 4.18
N ASN A 9 22.48 0.00 3.27
CA ASN A 9 22.71 0.10 1.83
C ASN A 9 22.00 1.33 1.26
N LEU A 10 22.40 1.79 0.07
CA LEU A 10 21.77 2.93 -0.60
C LEU A 10 20.31 2.73 -1.00
N LEU A 11 19.77 1.53 -0.89
CA LEU A 11 18.32 1.29 -0.99
C LEU A 11 17.57 1.68 0.29
N ASP A 12 18.28 1.88 1.41
CA ASP A 12 17.67 2.35 2.64
C ASP A 12 17.29 3.84 2.51
N ASN A 13 16.03 4.15 2.77
CA ASN A 13 15.48 5.49 2.58
C ASN A 13 16.17 6.54 3.45
N PHE A 14 16.57 6.15 4.68
CA PHE A 14 17.29 7.08 5.56
C PHE A 14 18.66 7.39 4.98
N LEU A 15 19.44 6.39 4.63
CA LEU A 15 20.80 6.59 4.10
C LEU A 15 20.75 7.34 2.77
N PHE A 16 19.84 6.95 1.86
CA PHE A 16 19.68 7.62 0.58
C PHE A 16 19.32 9.10 0.75
N GLY A 17 18.30 9.37 1.56
CA GLY A 17 17.89 10.74 1.88
C GLY A 17 19.01 11.55 2.53
N SER A 18 19.76 10.96 3.46
CA SER A 18 20.90 11.61 4.12
C SER A 18 22.01 11.96 3.13
N VAL A 19 22.32 11.10 2.16
CA VAL A 19 23.33 11.38 1.14
C VAL A 19 22.87 12.50 0.20
N VAL A 20 21.60 12.50 -0.19
CA VAL A 20 21.03 13.53 -1.08
C VAL A 20 20.96 14.90 -0.39
N THR A 21 20.62 14.92 0.89
CA THR A 21 20.51 16.18 1.67
C THR A 21 21.84 16.68 2.19
N TYR A 22 22.91 15.86 2.13
CA TYR A 22 24.19 16.23 2.70
C TYR A 22 24.82 17.43 1.97
N PRO A 23 25.18 18.48 2.70
CA PRO A 23 25.81 19.65 2.10
C PRO A 23 27.03 19.28 1.26
N GLU A 24 27.28 19.99 0.16
CA GLU A 24 28.46 19.87 -0.72
C GLU A 24 28.51 18.60 -1.59
N ILE A 25 27.82 17.52 -1.23
CA ILE A 25 27.90 16.26 -2.00
C ILE A 25 26.59 15.81 -2.64
N GLY A 26 25.43 16.26 -2.13
CA GLY A 26 24.11 15.79 -2.58
C GLY A 26 23.89 16.01 -4.09
N GLU A 27 24.24 17.20 -4.59
CA GLU A 27 24.11 17.48 -6.03
C GLU A 27 24.99 16.58 -6.89
N GLU A 28 26.27 16.42 -6.54
CA GLU A 28 27.18 15.55 -7.29
C GLU A 28 26.75 14.07 -7.20
N PHE A 29 26.26 13.65 -6.04
CA PHE A 29 25.71 12.30 -5.87
C PHE A 29 24.54 12.05 -6.84
N VAL A 30 23.53 12.92 -6.86
CA VAL A 30 22.35 12.80 -7.75
C VAL A 30 22.77 12.87 -9.22
N ARG A 31 23.70 13.73 -9.57
CA ARG A 31 24.25 13.82 -10.92
C ARG A 31 24.89 12.51 -11.37
N LEU A 32 25.72 11.88 -10.53
CA LEU A 32 26.36 10.59 -10.81
C LEU A 32 25.36 9.45 -10.87
N LEU A 33 24.32 9.50 -10.03
CA LEU A 33 23.21 8.54 -10.02
C LEU A 33 22.47 8.58 -11.38
N LEU A 34 21.98 9.75 -11.77
CA LEU A 34 21.27 9.94 -13.05
C LEU A 34 22.16 9.61 -14.25
N LYS A 35 23.43 10.02 -14.22
CA LYS A 35 24.41 9.64 -15.27
C LYS A 35 24.55 8.13 -15.39
N SER A 36 24.52 7.39 -14.28
CA SER A 36 24.62 5.93 -14.31
C SER A 36 23.34 5.26 -14.82
N ILE A 37 22.18 5.81 -14.50
CA ILE A 37 20.86 5.32 -14.95
C ILE A 37 20.70 5.56 -16.47
N PHE A 38 20.89 6.78 -16.93
CA PHE A 38 20.59 7.18 -18.31
C PHE A 38 21.77 7.10 -19.26
N ASN A 39 22.99 6.86 -18.74
CA ASN A 39 24.25 6.86 -19.50
C ASN A 39 24.45 8.13 -20.35
N LYS A 40 24.00 9.27 -19.82
CA LYS A 40 24.21 10.61 -20.39
C LYS A 40 24.71 11.58 -19.32
N ASP A 41 25.34 12.65 -19.75
CA ASP A 41 25.68 13.76 -18.86
C ASP A 41 24.45 14.66 -18.68
N PHE A 42 24.40 15.35 -17.57
CA PHE A 42 23.34 16.30 -17.23
C PHE A 42 23.94 17.69 -17.07
N GLY A 43 23.28 18.69 -17.63
CA GLY A 43 23.61 20.08 -17.45
C GLY A 43 23.32 20.57 -16.03
N ARG A 44 22.68 21.72 -15.90
CA ARG A 44 22.28 22.25 -14.60
C ARG A 44 21.14 21.41 -14.01
N LEU A 45 21.30 21.04 -12.74
CA LEU A 45 20.30 20.33 -11.96
C LEU A 45 19.84 21.21 -10.80
N THR A 46 18.52 21.27 -10.59
CA THR A 46 17.93 21.81 -9.37
C THR A 46 17.36 20.65 -8.58
N ILE A 47 17.91 20.38 -7.40
CA ILE A 47 17.57 19.22 -6.59
C ILE A 47 16.79 19.70 -5.37
N VAL A 48 15.63 19.11 -5.14
CA VAL A 48 14.78 19.32 -3.95
C VAL A 48 14.59 18.00 -3.25
N PRO A 49 15.41 17.72 -2.21
CA PRO A 49 15.25 16.50 -1.42
C PRO A 49 13.93 16.54 -0.64
N GLN A 50 13.29 15.38 -0.51
CA GLN A 50 12.07 15.22 0.27
C GLN A 50 11.00 16.26 -0.05
N LYS A 51 10.81 16.52 -1.34
CA LYS A 51 9.84 17.51 -1.80
C LYS A 51 8.42 17.10 -1.41
N GLU A 52 7.77 17.97 -0.65
CA GLU A 52 6.40 17.73 -0.19
C GLU A 52 5.40 18.42 -1.12
N TYR A 53 4.35 17.70 -1.46
CA TYR A 53 3.15 18.18 -2.12
C TYR A 53 1.99 18.03 -1.16
N PRO A 54 1.52 19.08 -0.50
CA PRO A 54 0.37 18.99 0.40
C PRO A 54 -0.88 18.53 -0.34
N GLY A 55 -1.84 17.97 0.39
CA GLY A 55 -3.19 17.78 -0.14
C GLY A 55 -3.80 19.13 -0.52
N ALA A 56 -4.75 19.14 -1.43
CA ALA A 56 -5.48 20.36 -1.77
C ALA A 56 -6.36 20.85 -0.60
N ASP A 57 -6.63 19.97 0.35
CA ASP A 57 -7.32 20.21 1.62
C ASP A 57 -6.69 19.32 2.71
N THR A 58 -6.92 19.60 3.98
CA THR A 58 -6.42 18.83 5.14
C THR A 58 -6.79 17.34 5.08
N ASP A 59 -7.94 17.03 4.45
CA ASP A 59 -8.46 15.67 4.32
C ASP A 59 -7.96 14.94 3.06
N LEU A 60 -7.18 15.61 2.21
CA LEU A 60 -6.66 15.03 0.98
C LEU A 60 -5.21 14.58 1.12
N HIS A 61 -4.92 13.45 0.51
CA HIS A 61 -3.58 12.85 0.57
C HIS A 61 -2.53 13.74 -0.10
N GLY A 62 -1.47 14.06 0.63
CA GLY A 62 -0.25 14.67 0.10
C GLY A 62 0.66 13.63 -0.56
N ALA A 63 1.75 14.09 -1.16
CA ALA A 63 2.86 13.24 -1.57
C ALA A 63 4.16 13.85 -1.05
N ARG A 64 5.11 12.98 -0.67
CA ARG A 64 6.48 13.34 -0.37
C ARG A 64 7.37 12.50 -1.27
N LEU A 65 8.14 13.18 -2.10
CA LEU A 65 9.08 12.56 -3.03
C LEU A 65 10.45 12.47 -2.36
N ASP A 66 11.15 11.35 -2.52
CA ASP A 66 12.45 11.17 -1.91
C ASP A 66 13.48 12.12 -2.55
N VAL A 67 13.54 12.17 -3.86
CA VAL A 67 14.42 13.09 -4.60
C VAL A 67 13.76 13.63 -5.85
N TYR A 68 13.36 14.88 -5.80
CA TYR A 68 12.86 15.62 -6.96
C TYR A 68 14.01 16.39 -7.62
N VAL A 69 14.19 16.21 -8.91
CA VAL A 69 15.27 16.83 -9.70
C VAL A 69 14.70 17.49 -10.94
N GLU A 70 14.92 18.78 -11.11
CA GLU A 70 14.71 19.47 -12.38
C GLU A 70 16.01 19.53 -13.16
N ALA A 71 15.98 19.04 -14.39
CA ALA A 71 17.08 19.18 -15.34
C ALA A 71 16.70 20.19 -16.43
N GLU A 72 17.53 21.21 -16.59
CA GLU A 72 17.38 22.14 -17.69
C GLU A 72 17.68 21.42 -19.02
N PRO A 73 17.01 21.84 -20.14
CA PRO A 73 17.32 21.29 -21.45
C PRO A 73 18.78 21.53 -21.81
N GLU A 74 19.40 20.59 -22.49
CA GLU A 74 20.72 20.84 -23.08
C GLU A 74 20.64 22.00 -24.08
N GLU A 75 21.73 22.76 -24.23
CA GLU A 75 21.81 23.94 -25.11
C GLU A 75 21.45 23.67 -26.59
N THR A 76 21.35 22.43 -26.99
CA THR A 76 20.95 21.98 -28.34
C THR A 76 19.47 22.21 -28.66
N GLY A 77 18.65 22.66 -27.71
CA GLY A 77 17.28 23.15 -27.95
C GLY A 77 16.22 22.14 -28.34
N LEU A 78 16.55 20.84 -28.42
CA LEU A 78 15.66 19.77 -28.86
C LEU A 78 14.99 19.02 -27.71
N GLU A 79 15.52 19.09 -26.49
CA GLU A 79 14.96 18.42 -25.33
C GLU A 79 14.13 19.39 -24.49
N ARG A 80 12.96 18.95 -24.03
CA ARG A 80 12.16 19.68 -23.04
C ARG A 80 12.81 19.56 -21.67
N ALA A 81 12.62 20.57 -20.83
CA ALA A 81 12.93 20.47 -19.41
C ALA A 81 12.31 19.21 -18.83
N SER A 82 13.06 18.52 -18.01
CA SER A 82 12.61 17.23 -17.46
C SER A 82 12.70 17.22 -15.95
N VAL A 83 11.71 16.60 -15.33
CA VAL A 83 11.67 16.31 -13.90
C VAL A 83 11.98 14.82 -13.70
N TYR A 84 12.90 14.53 -12.82
CA TYR A 84 13.21 13.17 -12.37
C TYR A 84 12.83 13.06 -10.90
N ASP A 85 12.04 12.05 -10.59
CA ASP A 85 11.70 11.67 -9.24
C ASP A 85 12.32 10.30 -8.95
N VAL A 86 13.22 10.21 -7.98
CA VAL A 86 13.98 8.98 -7.69
C VAL A 86 13.58 8.45 -6.32
N GLU A 87 13.01 7.26 -6.32
CA GLU A 87 12.37 6.60 -5.19
C GLU A 87 12.98 5.22 -4.94
N PRO A 88 13.94 5.04 -4.02
CA PRO A 88 14.29 3.72 -3.50
C PRO A 88 13.12 3.16 -2.70
N GLU A 89 12.78 1.89 -2.90
CA GLU A 89 11.70 1.24 -2.15
C GLU A 89 12.09 -0.18 -1.77
N GLN A 90 12.28 -0.44 -0.50
CA GLN A 90 12.66 -1.77 0.02
C GLN A 90 11.48 -2.63 0.44
N ASN A 91 10.30 -2.06 0.58
CA ASN A 91 9.16 -2.77 1.14
C ASN A 91 8.54 -3.74 0.12
N ASP A 92 8.79 -5.02 0.31
CA ASP A 92 8.39 -6.11 -0.58
C ASP A 92 7.04 -6.75 -0.23
N ARG A 93 6.26 -6.15 0.68
CA ARG A 93 4.93 -6.66 1.02
C ARG A 93 4.04 -6.66 -0.23
N LYS A 94 3.38 -7.79 -0.49
CA LYS A 94 2.55 -8.01 -1.69
C LYS A 94 1.50 -6.93 -1.91
N GLU A 95 0.91 -6.43 -0.83
CA GLU A 95 -0.09 -5.36 -0.86
C GLU A 95 0.50 -4.06 -1.40
N LEU A 96 1.71 -3.70 -0.98
CA LEU A 96 2.42 -2.51 -1.42
C LEU A 96 2.89 -2.65 -2.87
N ILE A 97 3.41 -3.82 -3.26
CA ILE A 97 3.80 -4.08 -4.65
C ILE A 97 2.61 -3.88 -5.60
N ARG A 98 1.42 -4.37 -5.22
CA ARG A 98 0.20 -4.22 -6.03
C ARG A 98 -0.25 -2.77 -6.21
N VAL A 99 0.04 -1.89 -5.26
CA VAL A 99 -0.35 -0.48 -5.34
C VAL A 99 0.71 0.42 -5.94
N LEU A 100 1.95 -0.04 -6.17
CA LEU A 100 3.02 0.74 -6.76
C LEU A 100 2.62 1.48 -8.06
N PRO A 101 1.94 0.85 -9.04
CA PRO A 101 1.52 1.56 -10.25
C PRO A 101 0.56 2.72 -9.96
N ARG A 102 -0.29 2.59 -8.93
CA ARG A 102 -1.22 3.66 -8.52
C ARG A 102 -0.49 4.78 -7.77
N ARG A 103 0.48 4.43 -6.91
CA ARG A 103 1.35 5.37 -6.21
C ARG A 103 2.14 6.22 -7.21
N VAL A 104 2.78 5.58 -8.18
CA VAL A 104 3.52 6.27 -9.24
C VAL A 104 2.63 7.18 -10.07
N ARG A 105 1.44 6.72 -10.46
CA ARG A 105 0.46 7.59 -11.14
C ARG A 105 0.11 8.82 -10.31
N PHE A 106 -0.02 8.67 -8.98
CA PHE A 106 -0.30 9.78 -8.09
C PHE A 106 0.87 10.77 -8.03
N TYR A 107 2.12 10.28 -8.07
CA TYR A 107 3.30 11.14 -8.14
C TYR A 107 3.34 11.95 -9.43
N HIS A 108 3.12 11.33 -10.59
CA HIS A 108 2.98 12.05 -11.86
C HIS A 108 1.93 13.16 -11.77
N ALA A 109 0.74 12.85 -11.26
CA ALA A 109 -0.35 13.82 -11.13
C ALA A 109 0.02 14.99 -10.20
N LYS A 110 0.72 14.72 -9.08
CA LYS A 110 1.16 15.75 -8.14
C LYS A 110 2.23 16.67 -8.74
N ILE A 111 3.18 16.10 -9.48
CA ILE A 111 4.22 16.86 -10.16
C ILE A 111 3.61 17.75 -11.25
N ASP A 112 2.74 17.19 -12.08
CA ASP A 112 2.10 17.92 -13.19
C ASP A 112 1.17 19.03 -12.70
N ALA A 113 0.41 18.77 -11.63
CA ALA A 113 -0.55 19.75 -11.09
C ALA A 113 0.07 21.08 -10.66
N VAL A 114 1.38 21.11 -10.38
CA VAL A 114 2.11 22.31 -9.96
C VAL A 114 3.17 22.75 -10.96
N SER A 115 3.26 22.09 -12.12
CA SER A 115 4.30 22.33 -13.12
C SER A 115 3.97 23.49 -14.07
N LEU A 116 2.71 23.91 -14.14
CA LEU A 116 2.26 25.02 -14.98
C LEU A 116 1.74 26.16 -14.13
N GLY A 117 2.20 27.38 -14.44
CA GLY A 117 1.64 28.60 -13.89
C GLY A 117 0.28 28.95 -14.51
N SER A 118 -0.48 29.78 -13.81
CA SER A 118 -1.76 30.27 -14.34
C SER A 118 -1.54 31.04 -15.67
N GLY A 119 -2.25 30.59 -16.72
CA GLY A 119 -2.14 31.17 -18.06
C GLY A 119 -1.05 30.55 -18.95
N GLU A 120 -0.23 29.64 -18.44
CA GLU A 120 0.73 28.91 -19.26
C GLU A 120 0.05 27.82 -20.09
N GLY A 121 0.50 27.63 -21.33
CA GLY A 121 -0.02 26.59 -22.22
C GLY A 121 0.62 25.24 -21.96
N TYR A 122 -0.08 24.15 -22.21
CA TYR A 122 0.38 22.76 -22.00
C TYR A 122 1.69 22.41 -22.75
N ARG A 123 2.09 23.17 -23.76
CA ARG A 123 3.38 23.02 -24.43
C ARG A 123 4.58 23.22 -23.51
N HIS A 124 4.39 23.92 -22.37
CA HIS A 124 5.43 24.16 -21.37
C HIS A 124 5.48 23.11 -20.26
N LEU A 125 4.56 22.12 -20.31
CA LEU A 125 4.61 21.00 -19.37
C LEU A 125 5.93 20.23 -19.55
N LYS A 126 6.62 20.01 -18.44
CA LYS A 126 7.91 19.33 -18.43
C LYS A 126 7.71 17.82 -18.66
N ASN A 127 8.72 17.13 -19.16
CA ASN A 127 8.72 15.67 -19.09
C ASN A 127 8.86 15.25 -17.63
N VAL A 128 8.10 14.22 -17.23
CA VAL A 128 8.17 13.65 -15.86
C VAL A 128 8.59 12.20 -15.93
N ILE A 129 9.71 11.89 -15.29
CA ILE A 129 10.26 10.54 -15.21
C ILE A 129 10.32 10.11 -13.75
N VAL A 130 9.42 9.22 -13.34
CA VAL A 130 9.46 8.61 -12.00
C VAL A 130 10.29 7.34 -12.06
N ILE A 131 11.26 7.21 -11.16
CA ILE A 131 12.25 6.13 -11.13
C ILE A 131 12.13 5.41 -9.79
N MET A 132 11.54 4.21 -9.82
CA MET A 132 11.46 3.32 -8.67
C MET A 132 12.65 2.36 -8.69
N ILE A 133 13.46 2.34 -7.63
CA ILE A 133 14.59 1.40 -7.51
C ILE A 133 14.23 0.37 -6.44
N VAL A 134 14.05 -0.88 -6.85
CA VAL A 134 13.44 -1.93 -6.01
C VAL A 134 14.29 -3.20 -5.95
N PRO A 135 14.41 -3.87 -4.77
CA PRO A 135 15.12 -5.15 -4.63
C PRO A 135 14.23 -6.37 -4.89
N PHE A 136 13.02 -6.17 -5.37
CA PHE A 136 12.03 -7.20 -5.71
C PHE A 136 11.51 -7.00 -7.14
N ASP A 137 11.02 -8.08 -7.76
CA ASP A 137 10.45 -8.00 -9.12
C ASP A 137 8.99 -7.51 -9.05
N PRO A 138 8.71 -6.26 -9.46
CA PRO A 138 7.36 -5.69 -9.34
C PRO A 138 6.32 -6.35 -10.25
N PHE A 139 6.77 -7.06 -11.32
CA PHE A 139 5.87 -7.60 -12.35
C PHE A 139 6.12 -9.08 -12.67
N GLY A 140 7.03 -9.76 -11.97
CA GLY A 140 7.29 -11.18 -12.11
C GLY A 140 7.87 -11.60 -13.47
N LYS A 141 8.65 -10.72 -14.16
CA LYS A 141 9.27 -10.99 -15.48
C LYS A 141 10.77 -10.93 -15.45
N ASP A 142 11.37 -10.77 -14.28
CA ASP A 142 12.82 -10.77 -14.04
C ASP A 142 13.60 -9.76 -14.91
N ARG A 143 12.99 -8.62 -15.23
CA ARG A 143 13.67 -7.59 -16.03
C ARG A 143 14.41 -6.61 -15.14
N ILE A 144 15.63 -6.27 -15.54
CA ILE A 144 16.44 -5.22 -14.88
C ILE A 144 15.73 -3.86 -14.96
N VAL A 145 15.09 -3.59 -16.11
CA VAL A 145 14.38 -2.33 -16.36
C VAL A 145 12.99 -2.64 -16.91
N TYR A 146 11.99 -2.03 -16.30
CA TYR A 146 10.65 -1.92 -16.87
C TYR A 146 10.38 -0.45 -17.15
N THR A 147 10.17 -0.14 -18.40
CA THR A 147 9.78 1.22 -18.85
C THR A 147 8.29 1.24 -19.14
N ILE A 148 7.55 2.03 -18.40
CA ILE A 148 6.12 2.22 -18.55
C ILE A 148 5.88 3.59 -19.17
N ARG A 149 5.00 3.63 -20.18
CA ARG A 149 4.53 4.82 -20.86
C ARG A 149 3.10 4.62 -21.35
N ASN A 150 2.39 5.69 -21.58
CA ASN A 150 1.08 5.64 -22.21
C ASN A 150 1.22 5.30 -23.71
N MET A 151 0.21 4.63 -24.26
CA MET A 151 0.15 4.25 -25.67
C MET A 151 -1.32 4.11 -26.11
N CYS A 152 -1.58 4.25 -27.40
CA CYS A 152 -2.87 3.88 -27.98
C CYS A 152 -3.00 2.34 -27.99
N GLN A 153 -4.07 1.82 -27.41
CA GLN A 153 -4.28 0.37 -27.32
C GLN A 153 -4.66 -0.22 -28.68
N GLU A 154 -5.44 0.51 -29.46
CA GLU A 154 -5.93 0.11 -30.79
C GLU A 154 -4.81 0.17 -31.84
N GLU A 155 -3.89 1.13 -31.70
CA GLU A 155 -2.74 1.34 -32.58
C GLU A 155 -1.42 1.44 -31.79
N PRO A 156 -0.87 0.32 -31.31
CA PRO A 156 0.31 0.32 -30.44
C PRO A 156 1.58 0.94 -31.04
N GLY A 157 1.63 1.04 -32.39
CA GLY A 157 2.72 1.67 -33.12
C GLY A 157 2.57 3.19 -33.35
N MET A 158 1.41 3.75 -33.01
CA MET A 158 1.13 5.18 -33.16
C MET A 158 2.04 5.99 -32.22
N PRO A 159 2.72 7.03 -32.71
CA PRO A 159 3.49 7.92 -31.84
C PRO A 159 2.57 8.61 -30.84
N TYR A 160 2.83 8.40 -29.56
CA TYR A 160 2.17 9.10 -28.46
C TYR A 160 3.25 9.45 -27.43
N ASP A 161 3.63 10.71 -27.37
CA ASP A 161 4.65 11.21 -26.44
C ASP A 161 4.06 12.37 -25.61
N ASP A 162 3.53 11.98 -24.45
CA ASP A 162 3.00 12.90 -23.45
C ASP A 162 4.06 13.37 -22.44
N GLY A 163 5.32 12.90 -22.58
CA GLY A 163 6.41 13.23 -21.67
C GLY A 163 6.40 12.47 -20.35
N ALA A 164 5.38 11.66 -20.07
CA ALA A 164 5.28 10.89 -18.83
C ALA A 164 5.93 9.52 -18.99
N ARG A 165 6.87 9.17 -18.10
CA ARG A 165 7.56 7.87 -18.08
C ARG A 165 7.76 7.38 -16.66
N THR A 166 7.63 6.08 -16.48
CA THR A 166 8.03 5.42 -15.23
C THR A 166 9.08 4.37 -15.51
N LEU A 167 10.14 4.37 -14.73
CA LEU A 167 11.17 3.33 -14.75
C LEU A 167 11.09 2.54 -13.45
N PHE A 168 10.90 1.22 -13.54
CA PHE A 168 11.16 0.34 -12.41
C PHE A 168 12.50 -0.33 -12.66
N LEU A 169 13.45 -0.10 -11.77
CA LEU A 169 14.80 -0.64 -11.81
C LEU A 169 14.90 -1.74 -10.77
N TYR A 170 14.88 -2.99 -11.22
CA TYR A 170 14.97 -4.15 -10.34
C TYR A 170 16.44 -4.53 -10.13
N THR A 171 16.94 -4.39 -8.91
CA THR A 171 18.36 -4.54 -8.58
C THR A 171 18.89 -5.96 -8.84
N LYS A 172 18.04 -6.97 -8.70
CA LYS A 172 18.35 -8.40 -8.90
C LYS A 172 17.92 -8.95 -10.26
N GLY A 173 17.35 -8.10 -11.13
CA GLY A 173 16.88 -8.53 -12.44
C GLY A 173 18.00 -9.09 -13.32
N THR A 174 17.71 -10.17 -14.06
CA THR A 174 18.69 -10.82 -14.93
C THR A 174 18.39 -10.62 -16.41
N ARG A 175 17.15 -10.24 -16.76
CA ARG A 175 16.67 -10.16 -18.15
C ARG A 175 16.60 -8.74 -18.67
N GLY A 176 16.71 -8.60 -19.97
CA GLY A 176 16.58 -7.34 -20.70
C GLY A 176 17.92 -6.68 -21.00
N ARG A 177 17.85 -5.63 -21.82
CA ARG A 177 19.01 -4.81 -22.17
C ARG A 177 19.19 -3.72 -21.13
N SER A 178 20.41 -3.54 -20.66
CA SER A 178 20.80 -2.46 -19.76
C SER A 178 22.28 -2.14 -19.97
N THR A 179 22.68 -0.93 -19.66
CA THR A 179 24.10 -0.56 -19.70
C THR A 179 24.87 -1.28 -18.59
N LYS A 180 26.17 -1.46 -18.78
CA LYS A 180 27.06 -1.97 -17.74
C LYS A 180 27.03 -1.08 -16.52
N LYS A 181 27.03 0.25 -16.71
CA LYS A 181 27.00 1.24 -15.62
C LYS A 181 25.74 1.11 -14.75
N LEU A 182 24.56 0.92 -15.38
CA LEU A 182 23.32 0.70 -14.64
C LEU A 182 23.37 -0.59 -13.80
N ARG A 183 23.82 -1.70 -14.36
CA ARG A 183 23.95 -2.96 -13.60
C ARG A 183 24.89 -2.83 -12.41
N GLU A 184 26.02 -2.16 -12.62
CA GLU A 184 27.00 -1.91 -11.56
C GLU A 184 26.40 -1.00 -10.46
N LEU A 185 25.65 0.05 -10.84
CA LEU A 185 24.93 0.91 -9.90
C LEU A 185 23.90 0.11 -9.08
N LEU A 186 23.04 -0.67 -9.72
CA LEU A 186 22.01 -1.45 -9.05
C LEU A 186 22.60 -2.46 -8.06
N ARG A 187 23.70 -3.12 -8.45
CA ARG A 187 24.43 -4.01 -7.54
C ARG A 187 25.02 -3.24 -6.35
N TYR A 188 25.59 -2.07 -6.59
CA TYR A 188 26.15 -1.23 -5.54
C TYR A 188 25.07 -0.71 -4.58
N MET A 189 23.89 -0.36 -5.07
CA MET A 189 22.77 0.06 -4.22
C MET A 189 22.24 -1.08 -3.33
N GLU A 190 22.23 -2.31 -3.85
CA GLU A 190 21.82 -3.51 -3.11
C GLU A 190 22.82 -3.89 -2.01
N ASP A 191 24.11 -3.75 -2.32
CA ASP A 191 25.23 -4.05 -1.42
C ASP A 191 26.26 -2.92 -1.51
N THR A 192 26.13 -1.93 -0.63
CA THR A 192 26.90 -0.68 -0.63
C THR A 192 28.26 -0.88 0.01
N THR A 193 29.11 -1.66 -0.66
CA THR A 193 30.47 -1.99 -0.23
C THR A 193 31.53 -1.46 -1.22
N GLU A 194 32.75 -1.28 -0.75
CA GLU A 194 33.87 -0.85 -1.60
C GLU A 194 34.12 -1.82 -2.77
N SER A 195 33.94 -3.13 -2.54
CA SER A 195 34.10 -4.17 -3.56
C SER A 195 33.15 -4.01 -4.75
N ASN A 196 31.96 -3.45 -4.52
CA ASN A 196 30.97 -3.15 -5.54
C ASN A 196 31.14 -1.76 -6.18
N ALA A 197 32.04 -0.92 -5.68
CA ALA A 197 32.38 0.38 -6.26
C ALA A 197 33.37 0.24 -7.44
N VAL A 198 33.01 -0.55 -8.44
CA VAL A 198 33.89 -1.07 -9.50
C VAL A 198 34.33 -0.05 -10.56
N ASN A 199 33.65 1.09 -10.71
CA ASN A 199 33.98 2.15 -11.66
C ASN A 199 34.24 3.49 -10.99
N SER A 200 34.74 4.49 -11.77
CA SER A 200 35.10 5.81 -11.22
C SER A 200 33.93 6.56 -10.57
N SER A 201 32.75 6.50 -11.17
CA SER A 201 31.53 7.14 -10.63
C SER A 201 31.10 6.48 -9.31
N LEU A 202 31.08 5.15 -9.26
CA LEU A 202 30.73 4.41 -8.05
C LEU A 202 31.76 4.59 -6.93
N ARG A 203 33.05 4.68 -7.25
CA ARG A 203 34.07 5.02 -6.25
C ARG A 203 33.89 6.43 -5.66
N LYS A 204 33.44 7.39 -6.47
CA LYS A 204 33.07 8.72 -5.97
C LYS A 204 31.85 8.63 -5.06
N ILE A 205 30.78 7.95 -5.52
CA ILE A 205 29.56 7.73 -4.73
C ILE A 205 29.91 7.02 -3.41
N HIS A 206 30.74 6.00 -3.43
CA HIS A 206 31.15 5.27 -2.22
C HIS A 206 31.83 6.18 -1.20
N ARG A 207 32.76 7.03 -1.63
CA ARG A 207 33.39 8.01 -0.74
C ARG A 207 32.38 8.98 -0.12
N MET A 208 31.38 9.42 -0.89
CA MET A 208 30.31 10.28 -0.39
C MET A 208 29.48 9.56 0.66
N VAL A 209 29.06 8.32 0.38
CA VAL A 209 28.31 7.47 1.31
C VAL A 209 29.09 7.24 2.60
N GLU A 210 30.36 6.90 2.51
CA GLU A 210 31.22 6.68 3.70
C GLU A 210 31.41 7.97 4.52
N LYS A 211 31.47 9.15 3.87
CA LYS A 211 31.50 10.43 4.58
C LYS A 211 30.22 10.60 5.40
N VAL A 212 29.06 10.34 4.81
CA VAL A 212 27.75 10.47 5.46
C VAL A 212 27.59 9.45 6.61
N LYS A 213 27.96 8.20 6.38
CA LYS A 213 27.90 7.15 7.42
C LYS A 213 28.76 7.45 8.65
N ARG A 214 29.89 8.18 8.49
CA ARG A 214 30.79 8.57 9.58
C ARG A 214 30.42 9.88 10.24
N ASP A 215 29.42 10.59 9.73
CA ASP A 215 28.96 11.84 10.30
C ASP A 215 28.17 11.59 11.59
N LYS A 216 28.55 12.29 12.66
CA LYS A 216 27.94 12.11 13.98
C LYS A 216 26.51 12.63 14.04
N GLU A 217 26.20 13.72 13.33
CA GLU A 217 24.85 14.29 13.32
C GLU A 217 23.91 13.35 12.58
N VAL A 218 24.33 12.82 11.42
CA VAL A 218 23.58 11.82 10.68
C VAL A 218 23.34 10.55 11.51
N SER A 219 24.36 10.10 12.25
CA SER A 219 24.24 8.95 13.15
C SER A 219 23.24 9.19 14.28
N LEU A 220 23.25 10.40 14.86
CA LEU A 220 22.28 10.79 15.90
C LEU A 220 20.86 10.86 15.35
N ASP A 221 20.67 11.41 14.16
CA ASP A 221 19.36 11.49 13.53
C ASP A 221 18.81 10.10 13.17
N TYR A 222 19.67 9.19 12.72
CA TYR A 222 19.31 7.79 12.53
C TYR A 222 18.83 7.13 13.83
N MET A 223 19.51 7.38 14.94
CA MET A 223 19.12 6.87 16.25
C MET A 223 17.76 7.40 16.69
N LYS A 224 17.52 8.72 16.55
CA LYS A 224 16.23 9.35 16.90
C LYS A 224 15.05 8.80 16.10
N ILE A 225 15.23 8.65 14.77
CA ILE A 225 14.21 8.08 13.90
C ILE A 225 13.89 6.65 14.32
N PHE A 226 14.90 5.87 14.61
CA PHE A 226 14.72 4.49 15.05
C PHE A 226 13.98 4.40 16.40
N GLU A 227 14.35 5.20 17.38
CA GLU A 227 13.67 5.25 18.69
C GLU A 227 12.19 5.62 18.52
N ARG A 228 11.90 6.59 17.65
CA ARG A 228 10.52 6.98 17.34
C ARG A 228 9.74 5.85 16.65
N GLU A 229 10.36 5.16 15.72
CA GLU A 229 9.71 4.00 15.05
C GLU A 229 9.46 2.84 16.03
N GLU A 230 10.35 2.60 16.97
CA GLU A 230 10.13 1.61 18.03
C GLU A 230 8.96 1.98 18.94
N MET A 231 8.88 3.23 19.37
CA MET A 231 7.74 3.73 20.16
C MET A 231 6.42 3.55 19.41
N ILE A 232 6.35 3.96 18.14
CA ILE A 232 5.14 3.79 17.31
C ILE A 232 4.75 2.31 17.16
N ARG A 233 5.73 1.42 17.00
CA ARG A 233 5.47 -0.03 16.91
C ARG A 233 4.99 -0.61 18.24
N GLU A 234 5.48 -0.10 19.35
CA GLU A 234 5.07 -0.54 20.68
C GLU A 234 3.66 -0.06 21.01
N GLU A 235 3.36 1.20 20.74
CA GLU A 235 1.99 1.75 20.81
C GLU A 235 1.00 0.97 19.92
N GLY A 236 1.37 0.69 18.67
CA GLY A 236 0.53 -0.11 17.77
C GLY A 236 0.28 -1.54 18.25
N ARG A 237 1.26 -2.18 18.89
CA ARG A 237 1.08 -3.51 19.50
C ARG A 237 0.15 -3.46 20.72
N GLU A 238 0.28 -2.44 21.56
CA GLU A 238 -0.58 -2.24 22.71
C GLU A 238 -2.03 -2.00 22.29
N GLU A 239 -2.25 -1.17 21.25
CA GLU A 239 -3.57 -0.95 20.67
C GLU A 239 -4.19 -2.23 20.08
N GLU A 240 -3.41 -3.02 19.37
CA GLU A 240 -3.86 -4.30 18.78
C GLU A 240 -4.23 -5.29 19.89
N MET A 241 -3.43 -5.39 20.95
CA MET A 241 -3.75 -6.22 22.12
C MET A 241 -5.03 -5.75 22.81
N ALA A 242 -5.19 -4.45 23.02
CA ALA A 242 -6.39 -3.88 23.64
C ALA A 242 -7.66 -4.08 22.77
N ASN A 243 -7.52 -4.05 21.45
CA ASN A 243 -8.61 -4.34 20.51
C ASN A 243 -8.98 -5.83 20.57
N THR A 244 -8.00 -6.71 20.53
CA THR A 244 -8.21 -8.17 20.63
C THR A 244 -8.92 -8.55 21.93
N ASP A 245 -8.51 -7.95 23.05
CA ASP A 245 -9.17 -8.19 24.36
C ASP A 245 -10.62 -7.65 24.37
N ARG A 246 -10.87 -6.50 23.73
CA ARG A 246 -12.24 -5.97 23.58
C ARG A 246 -13.12 -6.87 22.73
N GLU A 247 -12.60 -7.39 21.63
CA GLU A 247 -13.34 -8.31 20.76
C GLU A 247 -13.62 -9.65 21.48
N ARG A 248 -12.63 -10.15 22.22
CA ARG A 248 -12.82 -11.37 23.03
C ARG A 248 -13.91 -11.21 24.09
N ARG A 249 -13.91 -10.09 24.82
CA ARG A 249 -14.98 -9.80 25.81
C ARG A 249 -16.35 -9.72 25.16
N ARG A 250 -16.46 -9.03 24.00
CA ARG A 250 -17.72 -8.96 23.25
C ARG A 250 -18.20 -10.33 22.78
N ALA A 251 -17.30 -11.17 22.32
CA ALA A 251 -17.62 -12.54 21.92
C ALA A 251 -18.12 -13.39 23.13
N GLU A 252 -17.44 -13.30 24.28
CA GLU A 252 -17.85 -13.97 25.51
C GLU A 252 -19.24 -13.49 26.02
N GLU A 253 -19.50 -12.19 25.94
CA GLU A 253 -20.81 -11.64 26.31
C GLU A 253 -21.92 -12.09 25.34
N ALA A 254 -21.63 -12.10 24.02
CA ALA A 254 -22.57 -12.58 23.01
C ALA A 254 -22.88 -14.08 23.19
N GLU A 255 -21.89 -14.89 23.51
CA GLU A 255 -22.07 -16.34 23.78
C GLU A 255 -22.94 -16.58 25.03
N LYS A 256 -22.71 -15.81 26.11
CA LYS A 256 -23.56 -15.85 27.31
C LYS A 256 -25.01 -15.46 27.02
N ALA A 257 -25.19 -14.37 26.24
CA ALA A 257 -26.52 -13.93 25.84
C ALA A 257 -27.25 -14.96 24.96
N ALA A 258 -26.55 -15.54 24.01
CA ALA A 258 -27.07 -16.62 23.15
C ALA A 258 -27.47 -17.86 23.97
N SER A 259 -26.65 -18.24 24.94
CA SER A 259 -26.95 -19.35 25.84
C SER A 259 -28.16 -19.11 26.72
N ALA A 260 -28.34 -17.89 27.22
CA ALA A 260 -29.52 -17.49 27.98
C ALA A 260 -30.79 -17.52 27.12
N ALA A 261 -30.76 -16.94 25.93
CA ALA A 261 -31.88 -16.95 24.98
C ALA A 261 -32.27 -18.37 24.55
N MET A 262 -31.31 -19.29 24.39
CA MET A 262 -31.57 -20.68 24.07
C MET A 262 -32.32 -21.40 25.21
N ARG A 263 -31.94 -21.17 26.48
CA ARG A 263 -32.66 -21.69 27.64
C ARG A 263 -34.09 -21.17 27.75
N GLU A 264 -34.28 -19.87 27.51
CA GLU A 264 -35.65 -19.30 27.50
C GLU A 264 -36.51 -19.89 26.37
N ALA A 265 -35.93 -20.10 25.20
CA ALA A 265 -36.62 -20.73 24.08
C ALA A 265 -36.99 -22.20 24.39
N ASP A 266 -36.11 -22.95 25.05
CA ASP A 266 -36.37 -24.32 25.46
C ASP A 266 -37.50 -24.40 26.51
N GLU A 267 -37.50 -23.48 27.49
CA GLU A 267 -38.62 -23.38 28.47
C GLU A 267 -39.94 -23.03 27.80
N ALA A 268 -39.92 -22.08 26.84
CA ALA A 268 -41.12 -21.71 26.11
C ALA A 268 -41.66 -22.84 25.24
N ASN A 269 -40.80 -23.57 24.60
CA ASN A 269 -41.14 -24.78 23.81
C ASN A 269 -41.72 -25.89 24.70
N PHE A 270 -41.16 -26.12 25.88
CA PHE A 270 -41.70 -27.08 26.83
C PHE A 270 -43.13 -26.69 27.31
N LYS A 271 -43.36 -25.40 27.64
CA LYS A 271 -44.69 -24.87 28.02
C LYS A 271 -45.68 -25.02 26.86
N LEU A 272 -45.25 -24.74 25.63
CA LEU A 272 -46.07 -24.88 24.43
C LEU A 272 -46.45 -26.36 24.19
N GLY A 273 -45.51 -27.26 24.35
CA GLY A 273 -45.77 -28.70 24.21
C GLY A 273 -46.81 -29.21 25.22
N ASN A 274 -46.73 -28.77 26.49
CA ASN A 274 -47.72 -29.11 27.50
C ASN A 274 -49.10 -28.55 27.17
N ALA A 275 -49.19 -27.25 26.75
CA ALA A 275 -50.44 -26.65 26.34
C ALA A 275 -51.08 -27.35 25.16
N MET A 276 -50.29 -27.74 24.15
CA MET A 276 -50.81 -28.52 23.01
C MET A 276 -51.36 -29.89 23.42
N LYS A 277 -50.69 -30.58 24.37
CA LYS A 277 -51.19 -31.84 24.92
C LYS A 277 -52.57 -31.63 25.62
N THR A 278 -52.70 -30.61 26.46
CA THR A 278 -53.95 -30.29 27.11
C THR A 278 -55.07 -29.93 26.10
N ILE A 279 -54.75 -29.18 25.06
CA ILE A 279 -55.71 -28.89 23.98
C ILE A 279 -56.17 -30.17 23.29
N GLN A 280 -55.28 -31.11 23.03
CA GLN A 280 -55.63 -32.38 22.42
C GLN A 280 -56.55 -33.20 23.32
N GLU A 281 -56.23 -33.30 24.60
CA GLU A 281 -57.06 -33.99 25.60
C GLU A 281 -58.49 -33.40 25.70
N LEU A 282 -58.56 -32.05 25.69
CA LEU A 282 -59.85 -31.35 25.70
C LEU A 282 -60.63 -31.59 24.39
N SER A 283 -59.93 -31.60 23.27
CA SER A 283 -60.54 -31.85 21.92
C SER A 283 -61.12 -33.26 21.87
N ASP A 284 -60.38 -34.23 22.39
CA ASP A 284 -60.86 -35.65 22.44
C ASP A 284 -62.08 -35.80 23.37
N MET A 285 -62.06 -35.09 24.53
CA MET A 285 -63.17 -35.06 25.44
C MET A 285 -64.42 -34.42 24.81
N VAL A 286 -64.29 -33.31 24.08
CA VAL A 286 -65.36 -32.65 23.36
C VAL A 286 -65.97 -33.58 22.30
N LEU A 287 -65.09 -34.27 21.60
CA LEU A 287 -65.52 -35.25 20.57
C LEU A 287 -66.31 -36.41 21.19
N TYR A 288 -65.81 -36.94 22.32
CA TYR A 288 -66.52 -37.97 23.09
C TYR A 288 -67.90 -37.50 23.54
N LEU A 289 -68.02 -36.33 24.18
CA LEU A 289 -69.31 -35.75 24.63
C LEU A 289 -70.29 -35.48 23.48
N LYS A 290 -69.78 -35.01 22.32
CA LYS A 290 -70.61 -34.87 21.12
C LYS A 290 -71.18 -36.18 20.60
N ASN A 291 -70.39 -37.24 20.71
CA ASN A 291 -70.88 -38.57 20.30
C ASN A 291 -71.89 -39.15 21.29
N GLU A 292 -71.73 -38.92 22.60
CA GLU A 292 -72.71 -39.29 23.61
C GLU A 292 -74.05 -38.52 23.46
N LEU A 293 -73.96 -37.20 23.25
CA LEU A 293 -75.15 -36.41 22.98
C LEU A 293 -75.92 -36.83 21.73
N LYS A 294 -75.24 -37.26 20.67
CA LYS A 294 -75.86 -37.82 19.48
C LYS A 294 -76.52 -39.20 19.78
N ALA A 295 -75.92 -39.98 20.62
CA ALA A 295 -76.48 -41.29 21.03
C ALA A 295 -77.74 -41.12 21.88
N THR A 296 -77.70 -40.20 22.87
CA THR A 296 -78.89 -39.88 23.70
C THR A 296 -80.01 -39.22 22.94
N GLY A 297 -79.71 -38.33 21.98
CA GLY A 297 -80.71 -37.72 21.09
C GLY A 297 -81.42 -38.72 20.15
N LYS A 298 -80.76 -39.84 19.80
CA LYS A 298 -81.42 -40.93 19.04
C LYS A 298 -82.33 -41.77 19.90
N VAL A 299 -82.09 -41.87 21.21
CA VAL A 299 -82.99 -42.58 22.15
C VAL A 299 -84.24 -41.77 22.43
N GLN A 300 -84.19 -40.42 22.47
CA GLN A 300 -85.41 -39.58 22.59
C GLN A 300 -86.33 -39.61 21.36
N ASN A 301 -85.79 -39.76 20.16
CA ASN A 301 -86.56 -39.88 18.94
C ASN A 301 -87.23 -41.28 18.74
N SER A 302 -86.83 -42.29 19.47
CA SER A 302 -87.45 -43.62 19.43
C SER A 302 -88.64 -43.76 20.38
N PHE A 303 -88.85 -42.79 21.30
CA PHE A 303 -90.00 -42.80 22.27
C PHE A 303 -91.16 -41.90 21.85
N SER A 304 -91.06 -41.16 20.78
CA SER A 304 -92.15 -40.25 20.29
C SER A 304 -92.91 -40.82 19.10
N GLY A 305 -92.87 -42.13 18.87
CA GLY A 305 -93.49 -42.79 17.70
C GLY A 305 -94.50 -43.90 18.03
N GLU A 306 -95.15 -43.80 19.16
CA GLU A 306 -96.35 -44.62 19.40
C GLU A 306 -97.32 -43.85 20.31
N ASN A 307 -98.23 -43.11 19.67
CA ASN A 307 -99.63 -42.90 20.09
C ASN A 307 -100.28 -41.83 19.24
N GLY A 308 -101.26 -42.27 18.45
CA GLY A 308 -102.24 -41.41 17.81
C GLY A 308 -102.57 -41.77 16.38
#